data_683481855f5955a70d99c1362ebb9b06
#
_entry.id   683481855f5955a70d99c1362ebb9b06
#
_cell.length_a   1.000
_cell.length_b   1.000
_cell.length_c   1.000
_cell.angle_alpha   90.00
_cell.angle_beta   90.00
_cell.angle_gamma   90.00
#
_symmetry.space_group_name_H-M   'P 1'
#
loop_
_entity.id
_entity.type
_entity.pdbx_description
1 polymer ?
#
loop_
_entity_poly.entity_id
_entity_poly.type
_entity_poly.pdbx_seq_one_letter_code
_entity_poly.pdbx_strand_id
1 'polypeptide(L)'
;MGEEPTQRVSLYVDTQNLYYAARDQGGAVDFATLLAVAVRGRRLSHATAYVVEREGDSTAFGFVGKLTSLGYRVKRRKVRVHRVADDGTPVMEGDWDMGIAADIVRGLEHADVVVLASGDGDFVPILELAQERGKRVEVMAFREVAGQALQDMADRFVELGEVVVAGHRGYRGRLRRRP
;
A
#
# COMPACT_ATOMS: atom_id res chain seq x y z
N MET A 1 28.30 -5.89 24.07
CA MET A 1 27.28 -4.98 23.52
C MET A 1 26.24 -5.86 22.84
N GLY A 2 25.07 -5.99 23.46
CA GLY A 2 23.99 -6.75 22.86
C GLY A 2 23.44 -5.96 21.66
N GLU A 3 23.35 -6.60 20.51
CA GLU A 3 22.61 -6.02 19.36
C GLU A 3 21.17 -5.78 19.83
N GLU A 4 20.67 -4.56 19.72
CA GLU A 4 19.26 -4.30 19.94
C GLU A 4 18.45 -5.16 18.98
N PRO A 5 17.38 -5.82 19.45
CA PRO A 5 16.59 -6.68 18.59
C PRO A 5 16.03 -5.85 17.42
N THR A 6 16.42 -6.20 16.21
CA THR A 6 15.94 -5.52 15.00
C THR A 6 14.44 -5.74 14.86
N GLN A 7 13.66 -4.65 14.81
CA GLN A 7 12.20 -4.71 14.65
C GLN A 7 11.79 -5.51 13.40
N ARG A 8 10.80 -6.36 13.54
CA ARG A 8 10.19 -7.11 12.45
C ARG A 8 9.09 -6.28 11.80
N VAL A 9 9.18 -6.07 10.50
CA VAL A 9 8.21 -5.29 9.71
C VAL A 9 7.35 -6.21 8.88
N SER A 10 6.03 -6.01 8.93
CA SER A 10 5.08 -6.60 7.98
C SER A 10 4.45 -5.49 7.15
N LEU A 11 4.53 -5.63 5.82
CA LEU A 11 4.02 -4.66 4.85
C LEU A 11 2.79 -5.22 4.12
N TYR A 12 1.73 -4.43 4.10
CA TYR A 12 0.47 -4.72 3.41
C TYR A 12 0.20 -3.63 2.38
N VAL A 13 0.07 -4.00 1.12
CA VAL A 13 -0.02 -3.04 0.00
C VAL A 13 -1.33 -3.20 -0.75
N ASP A 14 -2.20 -2.22 -0.63
CA ASP A 14 -3.38 -2.06 -1.46
C ASP A 14 -2.97 -1.48 -2.82
N THR A 15 -2.71 -2.36 -3.78
CA THR A 15 -2.18 -1.93 -5.07
C THR A 15 -3.17 -1.12 -5.87
N GLN A 16 -4.47 -1.34 -5.69
CA GLN A 16 -5.52 -0.61 -6.40
C GLN A 16 -5.63 0.84 -5.91
N ASN A 17 -5.67 1.04 -4.60
CA ASN A 17 -5.70 2.37 -4.01
C ASN A 17 -4.48 3.19 -4.44
N LEU A 18 -3.28 2.61 -4.34
CA LEU A 18 -2.04 3.28 -4.75
C LEU A 18 -1.98 3.55 -6.26
N TYR A 19 -2.48 2.64 -7.10
CA TYR A 19 -2.49 2.83 -8.55
C TYR A 19 -3.34 4.04 -8.95
N TYR A 20 -4.55 4.15 -8.44
CA TYR A 20 -5.43 5.27 -8.76
C TYR A 20 -4.86 6.59 -8.25
N ALA A 21 -4.38 6.62 -7.01
CA ALA A 21 -3.79 7.81 -6.42
C ALA A 21 -2.54 8.29 -7.19
N ALA A 22 -1.65 7.39 -7.59
CA ALA A 22 -0.46 7.72 -8.38
C ALA A 22 -0.82 8.22 -9.78
N ARG A 23 -1.78 7.58 -10.43
CA ARG A 23 -2.26 7.96 -11.77
C ARG A 23 -2.84 9.36 -11.77
N ASP A 24 -3.63 9.71 -10.77
CA ASP A 24 -4.25 11.03 -10.65
C ASP A 24 -3.20 12.15 -10.46
N GLN A 25 -2.02 11.79 -9.97
CA GLN A 25 -0.85 12.67 -9.88
C GLN A 25 0.09 12.57 -11.10
N GLY A 26 -0.31 11.85 -12.15
CA GLY A 26 0.45 11.70 -13.39
C GLY A 26 1.68 10.81 -13.28
N GLY A 27 1.72 9.91 -12.30
CA GLY A 27 2.85 9.02 -12.05
C GLY A 27 2.47 7.55 -11.88
N ALA A 28 3.44 6.75 -11.48
CA ALA A 28 3.28 5.34 -11.15
C ALA A 28 4.10 4.99 -9.91
N VAL A 29 3.63 4.02 -9.14
CA VAL A 29 4.32 3.56 -7.92
C VAL A 29 5.54 2.72 -8.28
N ASP A 30 6.70 3.06 -7.72
CA ASP A 30 7.89 2.21 -7.72
C ASP A 30 7.86 1.28 -6.49
N PHE A 31 7.43 0.04 -6.70
CA PHE A 31 7.28 -0.95 -5.64
C PHE A 31 8.62 -1.40 -5.03
N ALA A 32 9.74 -1.27 -5.74
CA ALA A 32 11.06 -1.53 -5.17
C ALA A 32 11.41 -0.48 -4.12
N THR A 33 11.24 0.79 -4.45
CA THR A 33 11.45 1.91 -3.52
C THR A 33 10.45 1.86 -2.37
N LEU A 34 9.17 1.55 -2.63
CA LEU A 34 8.15 1.39 -1.58
C LEU A 34 8.57 0.34 -0.55
N LEU A 35 9.04 -0.83 -0.99
CA LEU A 35 9.53 -1.88 -0.11
C LEU A 35 10.75 -1.42 0.70
N ALA A 36 11.72 -0.78 0.05
CA ALA A 36 12.93 -0.29 0.72
C ALA A 36 12.61 0.73 1.80
N VAL A 37 11.71 1.67 1.52
CA VAL A 37 11.25 2.70 2.48
C VAL A 37 10.46 2.09 3.63
N ALA A 38 9.61 1.10 3.36
CA ALA A 38 8.86 0.39 4.39
C ALA A 38 9.80 -0.37 5.35
N VAL A 39 10.80 -1.05 4.81
CA VAL A 39 11.74 -1.87 5.60
C VAL A 39 12.74 -0.99 6.36
N ARG A 40 13.35 0.01 5.73
CA ARG A 40 14.30 0.96 6.35
C ARG A 40 15.42 0.28 7.15
N GLY A 41 16.01 -0.77 6.61
CA GLY A 41 17.08 -1.52 7.28
C GLY A 41 16.61 -2.43 8.43
N ARG A 42 15.30 -2.47 8.73
CA ARG A 42 14.70 -3.40 9.69
C ARG A 42 14.54 -4.80 9.07
N ARG A 43 14.19 -5.78 9.87
CA ARG A 43 13.96 -7.16 9.40
C ARG A 43 12.57 -7.26 8.76
N LEU A 44 12.50 -7.57 7.48
CA LEU A 44 11.23 -7.87 6.81
C LEU A 44 10.70 -9.23 7.27
N SER A 45 9.53 -9.26 7.88
CA SER A 45 8.77 -10.49 8.16
C SER A 45 8.07 -10.97 6.89
N HIS A 46 7.27 -10.11 6.29
CA HIS A 46 6.68 -10.32 4.96
C HIS A 46 6.23 -8.99 4.34
N ALA A 47 6.14 -9.00 3.01
CA ALA A 47 5.46 -7.97 2.24
C ALA A 47 4.38 -8.64 1.39
N THR A 48 3.14 -8.22 1.54
CA THR A 48 2.00 -8.75 0.78
C THR A 48 1.40 -7.65 -0.08
N ALA A 49 1.29 -7.92 -1.38
CA ALA A 49 0.62 -7.04 -2.32
C ALA A 49 -0.73 -7.67 -2.74
N TYR A 50 -1.78 -6.88 -2.67
CA TYR A 50 -3.15 -7.30 -2.97
C TYR A 50 -3.54 -6.74 -4.33
N VAL A 51 -3.74 -7.62 -5.29
CA VAL A 51 -3.99 -7.29 -6.68
C VAL A 51 -5.41 -7.67 -7.07
N VAL A 52 -6.13 -6.69 -7.62
CA VAL A 52 -7.44 -6.91 -8.26
C VAL A 52 -7.21 -7.02 -9.76
N GLU A 53 -7.67 -8.13 -10.33
CA GLU A 53 -7.55 -8.41 -11.77
C GLU A 53 -8.91 -8.36 -12.43
N ARG A 54 -9.00 -7.68 -13.57
CA ARG A 54 -10.19 -7.75 -14.41
C ARG A 54 -10.15 -9.03 -15.25
N GLU A 55 -11.29 -9.65 -15.43
CA GLU A 55 -11.41 -10.77 -16.36
C GLU A 55 -10.98 -10.32 -17.78
N GLY A 56 -10.03 -11.04 -18.37
CA GLY A 56 -9.46 -10.70 -19.70
C GLY A 56 -8.29 -9.72 -19.69
N ASP A 57 -7.83 -9.22 -18.54
CA ASP A 57 -6.67 -8.34 -18.45
C ASP A 57 -5.36 -9.14 -18.48
N SER A 58 -4.71 -9.15 -19.63
CA SER A 58 -3.40 -9.81 -19.79
C SER A 58 -2.24 -9.02 -19.16
N THR A 59 -2.41 -7.74 -18.84
CA THR A 59 -1.35 -6.89 -18.27
C THR A 59 -1.08 -7.21 -16.81
N ALA A 60 -2.07 -7.75 -16.10
CA ALA A 60 -1.95 -8.16 -14.71
C ALA A 60 -0.86 -9.22 -14.50
N PHE A 61 -0.63 -10.11 -15.48
CA PHE A 61 0.38 -11.16 -15.35
C PHE A 61 1.81 -10.59 -15.24
N GLY A 62 2.17 -9.62 -16.06
CA GLY A 62 3.47 -8.93 -15.99
C GLY A 62 3.66 -8.18 -14.69
N PHE A 63 2.61 -7.52 -14.19
CA PHE A 63 2.63 -6.80 -12.92
C PHE A 63 2.84 -7.74 -11.73
N VAL A 64 2.09 -8.85 -11.67
CA VAL A 64 2.26 -9.89 -10.64
C VAL A 64 3.67 -10.45 -10.66
N GLY A 65 4.20 -10.77 -11.84
CA GLY A 65 5.57 -11.26 -12.00
C GLY A 65 6.62 -10.28 -11.46
N LYS A 66 6.45 -8.98 -11.75
CA LYS A 66 7.31 -7.92 -11.22
C LYS A 66 7.26 -7.86 -9.69
N LEU A 67 6.08 -7.85 -9.09
CA LEU A 67 5.92 -7.82 -7.63
C LEU A 67 6.57 -9.06 -6.98
N THR A 68 6.35 -10.23 -7.55
CA THR A 68 6.94 -11.48 -7.05
C THR A 68 8.46 -11.44 -7.12
N SER A 69 9.05 -10.93 -8.20
CA SER A 69 10.50 -10.79 -8.36
C SER A 69 11.13 -9.82 -7.37
N LEU A 70 10.36 -8.85 -6.88
CA LEU A 70 10.76 -7.91 -5.83
C LEU A 70 10.65 -8.48 -4.41
N GLY A 71 10.10 -9.69 -4.24
CA GLY A 71 9.94 -10.35 -2.95
C GLY A 71 8.58 -10.19 -2.28
N TYR A 72 7.59 -9.63 -2.99
CA TYR A 72 6.23 -9.57 -2.48
C TYR A 72 5.53 -10.93 -2.57
N ARG A 73 4.77 -11.29 -1.55
CA ARG A 73 3.69 -12.27 -1.64
C ARG A 73 2.53 -11.60 -2.36
N VAL A 74 2.05 -12.18 -3.45
CA VAL A 74 0.96 -11.56 -4.21
C VAL A 74 -0.33 -12.34 -3.98
N LYS A 75 -1.34 -11.66 -3.42
CA LYS A 75 -2.71 -12.17 -3.34
C LYS A 75 -3.53 -11.57 -4.47
N ARG A 76 -4.19 -12.43 -5.23
CA ARG A 76 -4.92 -12.06 -6.44
C ARG A 76 -6.42 -12.31 -6.27
N ARG A 77 -7.23 -11.37 -6.69
CA ARG A 77 -8.68 -11.53 -6.79
C ARG A 77 -9.13 -11.17 -8.19
N LYS A 78 -9.81 -12.07 -8.85
CA LYS A 78 -10.46 -11.77 -10.13
C LYS A 78 -11.83 -11.16 -9.86
N VAL A 79 -12.09 -10.01 -10.47
CA VAL A 79 -13.39 -9.35 -10.41
C VAL A 79 -14.02 -9.36 -11.79
N ARG A 80 -15.32 -9.62 -11.81
CA ARG A 80 -16.15 -9.46 -13.02
C ARG A 80 -16.79 -8.09 -12.98
N VAL A 81 -16.82 -7.42 -14.13
CA VAL A 81 -17.57 -6.19 -14.29
C VAL A 81 -19.05 -6.60 -14.42
N HIS A 82 -19.82 -6.45 -13.33
CA HIS A 82 -21.24 -6.84 -13.32
C HIS A 82 -22.17 -5.69 -13.71
N ARG A 83 -21.72 -4.46 -13.62
CA ARG A 83 -22.50 -3.26 -13.95
C ARG A 83 -21.61 -2.20 -14.59
N VAL A 84 -22.25 -1.41 -15.43
CA VAL A 84 -21.72 -0.14 -15.92
C VAL A 84 -22.59 0.92 -15.29
N ALA A 85 -22.00 1.92 -14.62
CA ALA A 85 -22.74 3.06 -14.08
C ALA A 85 -23.38 3.86 -15.22
N ASP A 86 -24.36 4.70 -14.90
CA ASP A 86 -25.08 5.49 -15.91
C ASP A 86 -24.18 6.41 -16.75
N ASP A 87 -22.99 6.72 -16.24
CA ASP A 87 -21.94 7.50 -16.93
C ASP A 87 -20.98 6.65 -17.79
N GLY A 88 -21.24 5.34 -17.93
CA GLY A 88 -20.37 4.42 -18.66
C GLY A 88 -19.19 3.87 -17.86
N THR A 89 -19.04 4.23 -16.58
CA THR A 89 -17.94 3.77 -15.74
C THR A 89 -18.18 2.33 -15.26
N PRO A 90 -17.21 1.40 -15.43
CA PRO A 90 -17.35 0.05 -14.90
C PRO A 90 -17.39 0.07 -13.37
N VAL A 91 -18.49 -0.41 -12.79
CA VAL A 91 -18.56 -0.65 -11.35
C VAL A 91 -17.91 -1.98 -11.05
N MET A 92 -16.81 -1.95 -10.33
CA MET A 92 -16.10 -3.15 -9.90
C MET A 92 -16.58 -3.52 -8.50
N GLU A 93 -17.20 -4.67 -8.37
CA GLU A 93 -17.46 -5.29 -7.07
C GLU A 93 -16.26 -6.17 -6.71
N GLY A 94 -15.57 -5.81 -5.66
CA GLY A 94 -14.50 -6.58 -5.06
C GLY A 94 -13.25 -5.74 -4.81
N ASP A 95 -13.07 -5.44 -3.55
CA ASP A 95 -11.86 -4.88 -2.97
C ASP A 95 -11.15 -5.94 -2.13
N TRP A 96 -10.02 -5.56 -1.58
CA TRP A 96 -9.25 -6.39 -0.68
C TRP A 96 -9.36 -5.96 0.79
N ASP A 97 -10.19 -4.98 1.14
CA ASP A 97 -10.18 -4.33 2.45
C ASP A 97 -10.32 -5.34 3.61
N MET A 98 -11.35 -6.18 3.54
CA MET A 98 -11.53 -7.27 4.51
C MET A 98 -10.40 -8.30 4.48
N GLY A 99 -9.85 -8.56 3.29
CA GLY A 99 -8.72 -9.48 3.13
C GLY A 99 -7.43 -8.92 3.74
N ILE A 100 -7.15 -7.64 3.53
CA ILE A 100 -6.04 -6.91 4.13
C ILE A 100 -6.20 -6.87 5.65
N ALA A 101 -7.39 -6.48 6.14
CA ALA A 101 -7.68 -6.41 7.57
C ALA A 101 -7.48 -7.78 8.26
N ALA A 102 -8.01 -8.84 7.68
CA ALA A 102 -7.83 -10.19 8.21
C ALA A 102 -6.37 -10.64 8.23
N ASP A 103 -5.58 -10.27 7.22
CA ASP A 103 -4.16 -10.61 7.17
C ASP A 103 -3.34 -9.78 8.17
N ILE A 104 -3.69 -8.52 8.41
CA ILE A 104 -3.09 -7.71 9.47
C ILE A 104 -3.28 -8.41 10.80
N VAL A 105 -4.52 -8.81 11.15
CA VAL A 105 -4.80 -9.53 12.40
C VAL A 105 -3.97 -10.81 12.55
N ARG A 106 -3.92 -11.63 11.50
CA ARG A 106 -3.12 -12.87 11.50
C ARG A 106 -1.62 -12.61 11.62
N GLY A 107 -1.16 -11.48 11.11
CA GLY A 107 0.25 -11.11 11.11
C GLY A 107 0.75 -10.46 12.39
N LEU A 108 -0.12 -10.04 13.32
CA LEU A 108 0.27 -9.26 14.50
C LEU A 108 1.32 -9.97 15.36
N GLU A 109 1.26 -11.30 15.50
CA GLU A 109 2.22 -12.05 16.31
C GLU A 109 3.63 -12.11 15.68
N HIS A 110 3.72 -11.85 14.38
CA HIS A 110 4.95 -11.97 13.60
C HIS A 110 5.60 -10.63 13.26
N ALA A 111 5.00 -9.52 13.71
CA ALA A 111 5.47 -8.16 13.45
C ALA A 111 5.60 -7.35 14.73
N ASP A 112 6.56 -6.45 14.74
CA ASP A 112 6.69 -5.39 15.73
C ASP A 112 6.18 -4.07 15.14
N VAL A 113 6.24 -3.96 13.80
CA VAL A 113 5.77 -2.83 13.03
C VAL A 113 4.84 -3.32 11.91
N VAL A 114 3.63 -2.78 11.89
CA VAL A 114 2.65 -2.95 10.81
C VAL A 114 2.75 -1.75 9.88
N VAL A 115 3.04 -1.98 8.62
CA VAL A 115 3.07 -0.95 7.59
C VAL A 115 1.92 -1.19 6.63
N LEU A 116 1.02 -0.23 6.51
CA LEU A 116 -0.06 -0.22 5.53
C LEU A 116 0.29 0.77 4.42
N ALA A 117 0.31 0.32 3.18
CA ALA A 117 0.41 1.15 2.00
C ALA A 117 -0.97 1.27 1.34
N SER A 118 -1.78 2.19 1.85
CA SER A 118 -3.12 2.59 1.36
C SER A 118 -3.51 3.92 2.00
N GLY A 119 -4.26 4.74 1.28
CA GLY A 119 -4.86 5.98 1.78
C GLY A 119 -6.30 5.82 2.30
N ASP A 120 -6.81 4.59 2.32
CA ASP A 120 -8.18 4.33 2.69
C ASP A 120 -8.41 4.42 4.22
N GLY A 121 -9.31 5.34 4.62
CA GLY A 121 -9.66 5.55 6.02
C GLY A 121 -10.41 4.39 6.67
N ASP A 122 -10.98 3.48 5.89
CA ASP A 122 -11.71 2.32 6.41
C ASP A 122 -10.78 1.33 7.14
N PHE A 123 -9.46 1.46 6.95
CA PHE A 123 -8.46 0.69 7.71
C PHE A 123 -8.19 1.23 9.12
N VAL A 124 -8.66 2.41 9.50
CA VAL A 124 -8.39 2.98 10.84
C VAL A 124 -8.71 2.00 11.96
N PRO A 125 -9.90 1.34 12.01
CA PRO A 125 -10.22 0.45 13.13
C PRO A 125 -9.26 -0.73 13.29
N ILE A 126 -8.78 -1.31 12.18
CA ILE A 126 -7.86 -2.45 12.26
C ILE A 126 -6.44 -2.02 12.65
N LEU A 127 -6.05 -0.79 12.29
CA LEU A 127 -4.76 -0.23 12.68
C LEU A 127 -4.76 0.18 14.16
N GLU A 128 -5.87 0.72 14.68
CA GLU A 128 -6.07 0.96 16.12
C GLU A 128 -5.95 -0.35 16.91
N LEU A 129 -6.58 -1.43 16.45
CA LEU A 129 -6.40 -2.75 17.07
C LEU A 129 -4.93 -3.19 17.08
N ALA A 130 -4.18 -2.92 16.02
CA ALA A 130 -2.74 -3.23 15.98
C ALA A 130 -1.98 -2.44 17.06
N GLN A 131 -2.27 -1.16 17.25
CA GLN A 131 -1.67 -0.32 18.30
C GLN A 131 -2.06 -0.82 19.71
N GLU A 132 -3.33 -1.18 19.92
CA GLU A 132 -3.80 -1.79 21.18
C GLU A 132 -3.06 -3.10 21.53
N ARG A 133 -2.60 -3.82 20.51
CA ARG A 133 -1.76 -5.01 20.64
C ARG A 133 -0.27 -4.70 20.75
N GLY A 134 0.09 -3.44 20.99
CA GLY A 134 1.46 -2.99 21.19
C GLY A 134 2.30 -2.94 19.91
N LYS A 135 1.67 -2.89 18.73
CA LYS A 135 2.38 -2.76 17.47
C LYS A 135 2.56 -1.30 17.10
N ARG A 136 3.71 -0.97 16.53
CA ARG A 136 3.90 0.32 15.86
C ARG A 136 3.19 0.27 14.50
N VAL A 137 2.42 1.31 14.19
CA VAL A 137 1.68 1.44 12.93
C VAL A 137 2.31 2.54 12.08
N GLU A 138 2.70 2.18 10.86
CA GLU A 138 3.18 3.13 9.87
C GLU A 138 2.24 3.09 8.64
N VAL A 139 1.87 4.25 8.12
CA VAL A 139 1.03 4.39 6.93
C VAL A 139 1.82 5.04 5.82
N MET A 140 1.75 4.47 4.63
CA MET A 140 2.37 4.98 3.40
C MET A 140 1.26 5.30 2.41
N ALA A 141 1.03 6.57 2.11
CA ALA A 141 -0.05 6.99 1.22
C ALA A 141 0.25 8.35 0.58
N PHE A 142 -0.53 8.69 -0.45
CA PHE A 142 -0.55 10.04 -0.99
C PHE A 142 -1.41 10.92 -0.08
N ARG A 143 -0.84 12.00 0.41
CA ARG A 143 -1.48 12.87 1.41
C ARG A 143 -2.83 13.43 0.97
N GLU A 144 -2.95 13.75 -0.33
CA GLU A 144 -4.14 14.33 -0.90
C GLU A 144 -5.35 13.38 -0.90
N VAL A 145 -5.11 12.07 -0.88
CA VAL A 145 -6.18 11.06 -0.90
C VAL A 145 -6.33 10.33 0.44
N ALA A 146 -5.33 10.42 1.31
CA ALA A 146 -5.40 9.81 2.63
C ALA A 146 -6.33 10.61 3.55
N GLY A 147 -7.31 9.94 4.15
CA GLY A 147 -8.19 10.55 5.14
C GLY A 147 -7.41 11.11 6.35
N GLN A 148 -7.84 12.25 6.89
CA GLN A 148 -7.14 12.90 8.03
C GLN A 148 -7.01 11.96 9.23
N ALA A 149 -8.07 11.20 9.56
CA ALA A 149 -8.04 10.24 10.66
C ALA A 149 -6.95 9.19 10.51
N LEU A 150 -6.70 8.71 9.27
CA LEU A 150 -5.64 7.75 8.98
C LEU A 150 -4.24 8.38 9.15
N GLN A 151 -4.07 9.65 8.77
CA GLN A 151 -2.81 10.37 8.95
C GLN A 151 -2.51 10.62 10.43
N ASP A 152 -3.52 11.00 11.21
CA ASP A 152 -3.38 11.37 12.62
C ASP A 152 -3.14 10.14 13.52
N MET A 153 -3.75 9.00 13.20
CA MET A 153 -3.61 7.79 14.00
C MET A 153 -2.26 7.08 13.81
N ALA A 154 -1.61 7.25 12.66
CA ALA A 154 -0.37 6.56 12.35
C ALA A 154 0.78 7.05 13.25
N ASP A 155 1.53 6.12 13.87
CA ASP A 155 2.78 6.46 14.57
C ASP A 155 3.82 7.08 13.63
N ARG A 156 3.68 6.80 12.34
CA ARG A 156 4.45 7.42 11.26
C ARG A 156 3.64 7.43 9.96
N PHE A 157 3.50 8.61 9.39
CA PHE A 157 2.95 8.77 8.05
C PHE A 157 4.08 9.04 7.04
N VAL A 158 4.11 8.31 5.93
CA VAL A 158 5.07 8.45 4.83
C VAL A 158 4.32 8.94 3.60
N GLU A 159 4.64 10.15 3.17
CA GLU A 159 4.12 10.72 1.94
C GLU A 159 4.72 10.04 0.72
N LEU A 160 3.89 9.43 -0.12
CA LEU A 160 4.36 8.67 -1.28
C LEU A 160 4.70 9.54 -2.50
N GLY A 161 4.08 10.68 -2.66
CA GLY A 161 4.34 11.59 -3.78
C GLY A 161 5.78 12.09 -3.84
N GLU A 162 6.45 12.15 -2.69
CA GLU A 162 7.86 12.55 -2.60
C GLU A 162 8.83 11.38 -2.79
N VAL A 163 8.37 10.14 -2.63
CA VAL A 163 9.26 8.99 -2.43
C VAL A 163 9.21 7.97 -3.56
N VAL A 164 8.05 7.81 -4.22
CA VAL A 164 7.77 6.56 -4.96
C VAL A 164 7.27 6.77 -6.38
N VAL A 165 7.18 8.00 -6.86
CA VAL A 165 6.70 8.25 -8.22
C VAL A 165 7.83 8.10 -9.22
N ALA A 166 7.93 6.94 -9.88
CA ALA A 166 8.75 6.79 -11.07
C ALA A 166 8.05 7.52 -12.23
N GLY A 167 8.65 8.61 -12.71
CA GLY A 167 8.04 9.44 -13.73
C GLY A 167 7.79 8.70 -15.03
N HIS A 168 6.59 8.81 -15.56
CA HIS A 168 6.38 8.83 -16.99
C HIS A 168 7.10 10.08 -17.54
N ARG A 169 7.79 9.98 -18.70
CA ARG A 169 8.43 11.11 -19.37
C ARG A 169 7.45 12.29 -19.45
N GLY A 170 7.61 13.27 -18.59
CA GLY A 170 6.74 14.46 -18.53
C GLY A 170 6.50 15.05 -17.15
N TYR A 171 6.70 14.30 -16.06
CA TYR A 171 6.55 14.86 -14.72
C TYR A 171 7.79 15.68 -14.36
N ARG A 172 7.77 16.96 -14.70
CA ARG A 172 8.61 17.98 -14.07
C ARG A 172 7.91 18.37 -12.75
N GLY A 173 8.16 17.60 -11.70
CA GLY A 173 7.76 17.97 -10.35
C GLY A 173 8.31 19.36 -10.05
N ARG A 174 7.41 20.28 -9.70
CA ARG A 174 7.79 21.56 -9.11
C ARG A 174 8.41 21.25 -7.75
N LEU A 175 9.70 21.06 -7.71
CA LEU A 175 10.48 21.26 -6.49
C LEU A 175 10.26 22.72 -6.07
N ARG A 176 9.27 22.96 -5.22
CA ARG A 176 9.18 24.22 -4.47
C ARG A 176 10.37 24.22 -3.51
N ARG A 177 11.45 24.87 -3.92
CA ARG A 177 12.44 25.37 -2.99
C ARG A 177 11.70 26.30 -2.04
N ARG A 178 11.57 25.94 -0.79
CA ARG A 178 11.21 26.89 0.25
C ARG A 178 12.41 27.81 0.49
N PRO A 179 12.18 29.11 0.70
CA PRO A 179 13.21 30.07 1.04
C PRO A 179 13.85 29.79 2.40
#